data_71c17e92033cc3efb70a1480aed21571
#
_entry.id   71c17e92033cc3efb70a1480aed21571
#
_cell.length_a   1.000
_cell.length_b   1.000
_cell.length_c   1.000
_cell.angle_alpha   90.00
_cell.angle_beta   90.00
_cell.angle_gamma   90.00
#
_symmetry.space_group_name_H-M   'P 1'
#
loop_
_entity.id
_entity.type
_entity.pdbx_description
1 polymer ?
#
loop_
_entity_poly.entity_id
_entity_poly.type
_entity_poly.pdbx_seq_one_letter_code
_entity_poly.pdbx_strand_id
1 'polypeptide(L)'
;MVCRNRFMTTGLWNRETFVENLRAIGARAYHDKHPFHVAMNEGQLSPEALRGWVANRFYYQRNIPIKDAAILSNCPVREVRRIWIHRILDHDGTATSPDTSGQSAPPGEISAAGKPPLLDEGGIEAWLRLGEACGLSRAELIDDRHLQPGVRFAVDAYVNLARTRAWPIAIASSLTELFAPDLMATRLVAFEKFYPWIDPRGLDYFRRRTSQARRDSDEALAIVLEYCSTPELQREAVRALEFKCDVLWAMLDAIHHAYGLKEGRLPSRPREKPGGSETAAPWSDAARPRLAKGVRLEVDSATGKGVLLYPEGIVELNETAHEILACCDGRTLGEMVKVLAEEYDADVAALAVDVRETLADLQQRKLIEFT
;
A
#
# COMPACT_ATOMS: atom_id res chain seq x y z
N MET A 1 -18.46 -18.29 -14.49
CA MET A 1 -19.37 -17.22 -14.06
C MET A 1 -18.60 -15.91 -14.09
N VAL A 2 -19.03 -14.97 -14.89
CA VAL A 2 -18.26 -13.91 -15.54
C VAL A 2 -17.93 -12.78 -14.56
N CYS A 3 -16.65 -12.59 -14.18
CA CYS A 3 -16.17 -11.31 -13.65
C CYS A 3 -15.83 -10.40 -14.84
N ARG A 4 -16.81 -9.61 -15.25
CA ARG A 4 -16.65 -8.57 -16.27
C ARG A 4 -15.64 -7.54 -15.83
N ASN A 5 -14.64 -7.35 -16.64
CA ASN A 5 -13.68 -6.24 -16.71
C ASN A 5 -14.41 -4.88 -16.65
N ARG A 6 -14.48 -4.23 -15.45
CA ARG A 6 -15.29 -3.04 -15.19
C ARG A 6 -14.53 -1.72 -15.30
N PHE A 7 -13.26 -1.76 -15.70
CA PHE A 7 -12.37 -0.58 -15.68
C PHE A 7 -12.21 0.19 -17.00
N MET A 8 -12.94 -0.19 -18.05
CA MET A 8 -12.84 0.43 -19.39
C MET A 8 -14.08 1.23 -19.82
N THR A 9 -14.81 1.87 -18.91
CA THR A 9 -15.72 2.93 -19.32
C THR A 9 -14.98 4.25 -19.28
N THR A 10 -14.79 4.88 -20.44
CA THR A 10 -14.20 6.23 -20.58
C THR A 10 -15.07 7.32 -19.97
N GLY A 11 -16.26 6.97 -19.48
CA GLY A 11 -17.24 7.88 -18.89
C GLY A 11 -17.12 8.07 -17.38
N LEU A 12 -17.80 9.08 -16.90
CA LEU A 12 -18.00 9.33 -15.47
C LEU A 12 -18.77 8.16 -14.83
N TRP A 13 -18.25 7.60 -13.75
CA TRP A 13 -18.97 6.61 -12.96
C TRP A 13 -20.06 7.29 -12.14
N ASN A 14 -21.23 6.65 -12.03
CA ASN A 14 -22.21 7.04 -11.04
C ASN A 14 -21.68 6.76 -9.63
N ARG A 15 -22.36 7.31 -8.63
CA ARG A 15 -21.94 7.21 -7.22
C ARG A 15 -21.73 5.75 -6.76
N GLU A 16 -22.65 4.86 -7.11
CA GLU A 16 -22.61 3.44 -6.69
C GLU A 16 -21.40 2.74 -7.31
N THR A 17 -21.20 2.86 -8.60
CA THR A 17 -20.06 2.27 -9.32
C THR A 17 -18.74 2.82 -8.79
N PHE A 18 -18.66 4.12 -8.47
CA PHE A 18 -17.42 4.69 -7.92
C PHE A 18 -17.10 4.12 -6.53
N VAL A 19 -18.10 4.00 -5.64
CA VAL A 19 -17.94 3.35 -4.33
C VAL A 19 -17.54 1.88 -4.47
N GLU A 20 -18.17 1.14 -5.40
CA GLU A 20 -17.81 -0.26 -5.67
C GLU A 20 -16.35 -0.39 -6.11
N ASN A 21 -15.88 0.49 -7.01
CA ASN A 21 -14.49 0.50 -7.45
C ASN A 21 -13.50 0.79 -6.31
N LEU A 22 -13.81 1.76 -5.44
CA LEU A 22 -13.00 2.04 -4.25
C LEU A 22 -12.97 0.84 -3.28
N ARG A 23 -14.12 0.21 -3.03
CA ARG A 23 -14.20 -0.97 -2.14
C ARG A 23 -13.50 -2.20 -2.73
N ALA A 24 -13.52 -2.36 -4.05
CA ALA A 24 -12.83 -3.45 -4.73
C ALA A 24 -11.30 -3.40 -4.51
N ILE A 25 -10.72 -2.20 -4.40
CA ILE A 25 -9.30 -2.06 -4.05
C ILE A 25 -9.01 -2.67 -2.68
N GLY A 26 -9.81 -2.38 -1.66
CA GLY A 26 -9.63 -2.95 -0.33
C GLY A 26 -9.80 -4.46 -0.30
N ALA A 27 -10.84 -4.97 -0.96
CA ALA A 27 -11.08 -6.40 -1.05
C ALA A 27 -9.89 -7.16 -1.66
N ARG A 28 -9.18 -6.55 -2.61
CA ARG A 28 -8.03 -7.12 -3.31
C ARG A 28 -6.71 -6.86 -2.60
N ALA A 29 -6.51 -5.65 -2.14
CA ALA A 29 -5.18 -5.09 -1.90
C ALA A 29 -4.92 -4.57 -0.49
N TYR A 30 -5.92 -4.59 0.40
CA TYR A 30 -5.71 -4.13 1.75
C TYR A 30 -4.77 -5.07 2.51
N HIS A 31 -3.97 -4.50 3.37
CA HIS A 31 -2.86 -5.18 4.04
C HIS A 31 -3.27 -6.16 5.17
N ASP A 32 -4.55 -6.31 5.43
CA ASP A 32 -5.10 -7.37 6.31
C ASP A 32 -4.74 -8.78 5.83
N LYS A 33 -4.53 -8.94 4.51
CA LYS A 33 -4.14 -10.18 3.84
C LYS A 33 -2.62 -10.41 3.80
N HIS A 34 -1.84 -9.46 4.27
CA HIS A 34 -0.39 -9.62 4.32
C HIS A 34 -0.01 -10.73 5.30
N PRO A 35 0.89 -11.68 4.93
CA PRO A 35 1.24 -12.83 5.78
C PRO A 35 1.70 -12.46 7.17
N PHE A 36 2.40 -11.34 7.34
CA PHE A 36 2.76 -10.86 8.66
C PHE A 36 1.53 -10.52 9.52
N HIS A 37 0.50 -9.91 8.94
CA HIS A 37 -0.74 -9.63 9.66
C HIS A 37 -1.59 -10.89 9.91
N VAL A 38 -1.59 -11.83 8.97
CA VAL A 38 -2.24 -13.14 9.17
C VAL A 38 -1.56 -13.86 10.35
N ALA A 39 -0.23 -13.98 10.33
CA ALA A 39 0.53 -14.57 11.42
C ALA A 39 0.31 -13.85 12.78
N MET A 40 0.21 -12.51 12.76
CA MET A 40 -0.13 -11.71 13.94
C MET A 40 -1.50 -12.07 14.50
N ASN A 41 -2.51 -12.15 13.65
CA ASN A 41 -3.89 -12.45 14.08
C ASN A 41 -4.09 -13.91 14.49
N GLU A 42 -3.22 -14.82 14.06
CA GLU A 42 -3.20 -16.23 14.44
C GLU A 42 -2.28 -16.54 15.66
N GLY A 43 -1.63 -15.53 16.22
CA GLY A 43 -0.78 -15.70 17.39
C GLY A 43 0.60 -16.32 17.10
N GLN A 44 1.05 -16.27 15.84
CA GLN A 44 2.28 -16.94 15.38
C GLN A 44 3.53 -16.04 15.49
N LEU A 45 3.38 -14.75 15.79
CA LEU A 45 4.51 -13.85 15.89
C LEU A 45 5.23 -14.00 17.24
N SER A 46 6.55 -13.99 17.20
CA SER A 46 7.37 -13.89 18.41
C SER A 46 7.21 -12.51 19.08
N PRO A 47 7.50 -12.39 20.38
CA PRO A 47 7.57 -11.09 21.06
C PRO A 47 8.51 -10.09 20.38
N GLU A 48 9.62 -10.55 19.81
CA GLU A 48 10.55 -9.72 19.05
C GLU A 48 9.93 -9.18 17.77
N ALA A 49 9.24 -10.02 17.00
CA ALA A 49 8.54 -9.62 15.78
C ALA A 49 7.44 -8.59 16.07
N LEU A 50 6.69 -8.78 17.16
CA LEU A 50 5.69 -7.81 17.60
C LEU A 50 6.30 -6.47 18.02
N ARG A 51 7.37 -6.48 18.81
CA ARG A 51 8.11 -5.26 19.18
C ARG A 51 8.64 -4.54 17.93
N GLY A 52 9.24 -5.29 17.00
CA GLY A 52 9.71 -4.75 15.72
C GLY A 52 8.59 -4.09 14.92
N TRP A 53 7.42 -4.72 14.86
CA TRP A 53 6.25 -4.12 14.20
C TRP A 53 5.76 -2.86 14.91
N VAL A 54 5.64 -2.86 16.24
CA VAL A 54 5.20 -1.68 17.01
C VAL A 54 6.16 -0.52 16.79
N ALA A 55 7.47 -0.74 16.87
CA ALA A 55 8.48 0.28 16.68
C ALA A 55 8.46 0.88 15.26
N ASN A 56 8.40 0.04 14.24
CA ASN A 56 8.37 0.48 12.86
C ASN A 56 7.05 1.20 12.50
N ARG A 57 5.93 0.69 12.98
CA ARG A 57 4.63 1.29 12.74
C ARG A 57 4.45 2.65 13.42
N PHE A 58 5.23 2.93 14.47
CA PHE A 58 5.25 4.24 15.11
C PHE A 58 5.69 5.35 14.14
N TYR A 59 6.66 5.10 13.27
CA TYR A 59 7.05 6.07 12.25
C TYR A 59 5.89 6.46 11.34
N TYR A 60 5.07 5.52 10.92
CA TYR A 60 3.85 5.83 10.19
C TYR A 60 2.88 6.62 11.07
N GLN A 61 2.69 6.22 12.33
CA GLN A 61 1.73 6.83 13.24
C GLN A 61 1.98 8.33 13.43
N ARG A 62 3.23 8.71 13.70
CA ARG A 62 3.61 10.12 13.91
C ARG A 62 3.61 10.95 12.60
N ASN A 63 3.61 10.30 11.44
CA ASN A 63 3.54 10.98 10.15
C ASN A 63 2.10 11.14 9.62
N ILE A 64 1.08 10.55 10.25
CA ILE A 64 -0.32 10.75 9.88
C ILE A 64 -0.74 12.23 10.00
N PRO A 65 -0.56 12.92 11.14
CA PRO A 65 -0.92 14.33 11.25
C PRO A 65 -0.12 15.23 10.30
N ILE A 66 1.14 14.91 10.01
CA ILE A 66 1.95 15.64 9.03
C ILE A 66 1.35 15.52 7.62
N LYS A 67 0.93 14.31 7.24
CA LYS A 67 0.23 14.05 5.97
C LYS A 67 -1.11 14.82 5.93
N ASP A 68 -1.89 14.81 7.03
CA ASP A 68 -3.18 15.48 7.10
C ASP A 68 -3.02 17.02 7.08
N ALA A 69 -1.97 17.57 7.70
CA ALA A 69 -1.62 18.99 7.59
C ALA A 69 -1.26 19.39 6.14
N ALA A 70 -0.58 18.52 5.40
CA ALA A 70 -0.30 18.73 3.97
C ALA A 70 -1.60 18.80 3.13
N ILE A 71 -2.58 17.95 3.42
CA ILE A 71 -3.92 18.00 2.79
C ILE A 71 -4.60 19.33 3.13
N LEU A 72 -4.60 19.73 4.41
CA LEU A 72 -5.20 20.99 4.84
C LEU A 72 -4.58 22.21 4.15
N SER A 73 -3.26 22.22 4.00
CA SER A 73 -2.55 23.35 3.37
C SER A 73 -2.92 23.51 1.88
N ASN A 74 -3.26 22.41 1.21
CA ASN A 74 -3.61 22.39 -0.21
C ASN A 74 -5.13 22.53 -0.46
N CYS A 75 -5.98 22.40 0.57
CA CYS A 75 -7.43 22.44 0.43
C CYS A 75 -7.95 23.89 0.55
N PRO A 76 -8.54 24.49 -0.50
CA PRO A 76 -9.11 25.83 -0.44
C PRO A 76 -10.49 25.87 0.25
N VAL A 77 -11.17 24.70 0.39
CA VAL A 77 -12.54 24.61 0.89
C VAL A 77 -12.54 24.59 2.43
N ARG A 78 -13.11 25.65 3.01
CA ARG A 78 -13.13 25.84 4.46
C ARG A 78 -13.89 24.73 5.21
N GLU A 79 -15.01 24.30 4.66
CA GLU A 79 -15.88 23.27 5.21
C GLU A 79 -15.16 21.92 5.30
N VAL A 80 -14.42 21.57 4.26
CA VAL A 80 -13.56 20.37 4.24
C VAL A 80 -12.45 20.50 5.28
N ARG A 81 -11.78 21.66 5.38
CA ARG A 81 -10.74 21.87 6.39
C ARG A 81 -11.26 21.72 7.82
N ARG A 82 -12.49 22.19 8.10
CA ARG A 82 -13.13 22.02 9.42
C ARG A 82 -13.35 20.58 9.82
N ILE A 83 -13.72 19.73 8.84
CA ILE A 83 -13.87 18.29 9.04
C ILE A 83 -12.49 17.65 9.22
N TRP A 84 -11.56 17.97 8.32
CA TRP A 84 -10.27 17.27 8.23
C TRP A 84 -9.33 17.55 9.40
N ILE A 85 -9.46 18.71 10.08
CA ILE A 85 -8.62 19.05 11.22
C ILE A 85 -8.79 18.09 12.40
N HIS A 86 -9.96 17.48 12.55
CA HIS A 86 -10.22 16.52 13.63
C HIS A 86 -9.28 15.31 13.55
N ARG A 87 -8.83 14.95 12.36
CA ARG A 87 -7.89 13.85 12.17
C ARG A 87 -6.50 14.15 12.76
N ILE A 88 -6.09 15.40 12.72
CA ILE A 88 -4.84 15.85 13.38
C ILE A 88 -5.02 15.78 14.89
N LEU A 89 -6.12 16.30 15.39
CA LEU A 89 -6.42 16.29 16.83
C LEU A 89 -6.54 14.86 17.38
N ASP A 90 -7.14 13.94 16.62
CA ASP A 90 -7.24 12.54 17.01
C ASP A 90 -5.87 11.84 17.13
N HIS A 91 -4.85 12.31 16.43
CA HIS A 91 -3.52 11.72 16.45
C HIS A 91 -2.57 12.45 17.38
N ASP A 92 -2.53 13.79 17.32
CA ASP A 92 -1.65 14.62 18.16
C ASP A 92 -2.23 14.83 19.55
N GLY A 93 -3.56 14.73 19.69
CA GLY A 93 -4.25 15.04 20.93
C GLY A 93 -4.60 16.52 21.07
N THR A 94 -5.35 16.83 22.13
CA THR A 94 -5.76 18.20 22.48
C THR A 94 -5.14 18.68 23.79
N ALA A 95 -4.40 17.80 24.49
CA ALA A 95 -3.72 18.09 25.72
C ALA A 95 -2.20 18.10 25.53
N THR A 96 -1.55 19.06 26.12
CA THR A 96 -0.12 18.94 26.42
C THR A 96 0.03 17.90 27.53
N SER A 97 0.78 16.83 27.31
CA SER A 97 1.20 15.94 28.40
C SER A 97 1.78 16.80 29.52
N PRO A 98 1.42 16.55 30.79
CA PRO A 98 2.09 17.25 31.87
C PRO A 98 3.58 16.95 31.73
N ASP A 99 4.31 18.01 31.47
CA ASP A 99 5.76 17.98 31.31
C ASP A 99 6.34 17.34 32.57
N THR A 100 7.16 16.32 32.42
CA THR A 100 7.90 15.69 33.53
C THR A 100 8.89 16.67 34.22
N SER A 101 8.92 17.93 33.80
CA SER A 101 9.72 19.03 34.37
C SER A 101 9.11 19.74 35.54
N GLY A 102 7.98 19.29 36.09
CA GLY A 102 7.47 19.79 37.39
C GLY A 102 6.95 21.25 37.43
N GLN A 103 6.68 21.84 36.25
CA GLN A 103 6.02 23.14 36.19
C GLN A 103 4.51 22.96 36.00
N SER A 104 3.76 23.31 37.06
CA SER A 104 2.30 23.36 37.03
C SER A 104 1.81 24.31 35.94
N ALA A 105 0.90 23.80 35.08
CA ALA A 105 0.17 24.65 34.14
C ALA A 105 -0.54 25.78 34.88
N PRO A 106 -0.66 26.99 34.29
CA PRO A 106 -1.37 28.09 34.91
C PRO A 106 -2.85 27.70 35.14
N PRO A 107 -3.44 28.10 36.28
CA PRO A 107 -4.85 27.83 36.56
C PRO A 107 -5.71 28.68 35.62
N GLY A 108 -6.28 28.06 34.62
CA GLY A 108 -7.09 28.74 33.65
C GLY A 108 -8.20 27.88 33.07
N GLU A 109 -9.41 28.32 33.39
CA GLU A 109 -10.71 28.00 32.81
C GLU A 109 -11.35 26.66 33.24
N ILE A 110 -12.06 26.77 34.36
CA ILE A 110 -13.11 25.85 34.76
C ILE A 110 -14.27 26.01 33.76
N SER A 111 -14.49 24.96 32.94
CA SER A 111 -15.73 24.85 32.17
C SER A 111 -16.93 24.97 33.13
N ALA A 112 -17.96 25.72 32.75
CA ALA A 112 -19.17 26.00 33.55
C ALA A 112 -19.95 24.76 34.01
N ALA A 113 -19.48 23.55 33.69
CA ALA A 113 -20.08 22.25 34.06
C ALA A 113 -19.28 21.45 35.10
N GLY A 114 -18.21 22.01 35.69
CA GLY A 114 -17.50 21.38 36.83
C GLY A 114 -16.78 20.04 36.57
N LYS A 115 -16.69 19.57 35.32
CA LYS A 115 -15.82 18.45 34.96
C LYS A 115 -14.57 18.97 34.22
N PRO A 116 -13.36 18.55 34.65
CA PRO A 116 -12.18 18.83 33.84
C PRO A 116 -12.42 18.32 32.41
N PRO A 117 -12.01 19.04 31.35
CA PRO A 117 -12.07 18.52 30.00
C PRO A 117 -11.35 17.19 29.98
N LEU A 118 -11.97 16.17 29.38
CA LEU A 118 -11.31 14.90 29.12
C LEU A 118 -10.15 15.22 28.17
N LEU A 119 -8.94 15.23 28.71
CA LEU A 119 -7.73 15.44 27.94
C LEU A 119 -7.57 14.25 27.00
N ASP A 120 -7.77 14.45 25.72
CA ASP A 120 -7.47 13.45 24.71
C ASP A 120 -5.97 13.54 24.36
N GLU A 121 -5.23 12.54 24.80
CA GLU A 121 -3.78 12.48 24.58
C GLU A 121 -3.43 12.07 23.13
N GLY A 122 -4.40 11.73 22.32
CA GLY A 122 -4.24 11.36 20.92
C GLY A 122 -3.67 9.97 20.65
N GLY A 123 -3.71 9.62 19.38
CA GLY A 123 -3.30 8.31 18.90
C GLY A 123 -1.79 8.05 18.95
N ILE A 124 -0.96 9.10 18.87
CA ILE A 124 0.50 9.00 19.00
C ILE A 124 0.86 8.57 20.42
N GLU A 125 0.28 9.20 21.41
CA GLU A 125 0.53 8.86 22.82
C GLU A 125 -0.01 7.45 23.13
N ALA A 126 -1.20 7.11 22.66
CA ALA A 126 -1.74 5.77 22.82
C ALA A 126 -0.85 4.69 22.16
N TRP A 127 -0.19 5.02 21.05
CA TRP A 127 0.78 4.10 20.43
C TRP A 127 2.08 3.97 21.23
N LEU A 128 2.58 5.05 21.82
CA LEU A 128 3.73 5.00 22.72
C LEU A 128 3.46 4.07 23.91
N ARG A 129 2.25 4.15 24.51
CA ARG A 129 1.83 3.23 25.58
C ARG A 129 1.73 1.78 25.11
N LEU A 130 1.29 1.53 23.89
CA LEU A 130 1.34 0.18 23.32
C LEU A 130 2.79 -0.32 23.24
N GLY A 131 3.73 0.53 22.84
CA GLY A 131 5.15 0.19 22.83
C GLY A 131 5.68 -0.16 24.21
N GLU A 132 5.36 0.66 25.22
CA GLU A 132 5.72 0.40 26.63
C GLU A 132 5.11 -0.92 27.12
N ALA A 133 3.84 -1.18 26.80
CA ALA A 133 3.16 -2.44 27.12
C ALA A 133 3.81 -3.65 26.43
N CYS A 134 4.46 -3.47 25.30
CA CYS A 134 5.26 -4.49 24.61
C CYS A 134 6.70 -4.59 25.15
N GLY A 135 7.08 -3.77 26.12
CA GLY A 135 8.42 -3.76 26.72
C GLY A 135 9.47 -2.96 25.95
N LEU A 136 9.05 -2.00 25.12
CA LEU A 136 9.91 -1.00 24.51
C LEU A 136 9.92 0.28 25.35
N SER A 137 11.05 0.96 25.44
CA SER A 137 11.10 2.28 26.02
C SER A 137 10.60 3.34 25.02
N ARG A 138 10.13 4.49 25.50
CA ARG A 138 9.75 5.61 24.65
C ARG A 138 10.91 6.08 23.76
N ALA A 139 12.14 6.10 24.31
CA ALA A 139 13.32 6.49 23.55
C ALA A 139 13.53 5.58 22.33
N GLU A 140 13.36 4.26 22.48
CA GLU A 140 13.48 3.30 21.36
C GLU A 140 12.44 3.51 20.27
N LEU A 141 11.26 4.03 20.61
CA LEU A 141 10.24 4.37 19.63
C LEU A 141 10.55 5.69 18.92
N ILE A 142 11.04 6.69 19.66
CA ILE A 142 11.18 8.07 19.16
C ILE A 142 12.46 8.24 18.33
N ASP A 143 13.57 7.60 18.68
CA ASP A 143 14.89 7.81 18.06
C ASP A 143 15.14 7.00 16.78
N ASP A 144 14.14 6.29 16.31
CA ASP A 144 14.17 5.54 15.05
C ASP A 144 15.22 4.40 14.98
N ARG A 145 15.82 3.96 16.10
CA ARG A 145 16.86 2.94 16.09
C ARG A 145 16.41 1.59 15.52
N HIS A 146 15.11 1.30 15.57
CA HIS A 146 14.50 0.08 15.02
C HIS A 146 13.87 0.27 13.65
N LEU A 147 13.86 1.51 13.14
CA LEU A 147 13.16 1.85 11.91
C LEU A 147 13.85 1.25 10.68
N GLN A 148 13.13 0.41 9.96
CA GLN A 148 13.62 -0.17 8.72
C GLN A 148 13.59 0.85 7.58
N PRO A 149 14.63 0.89 6.72
CA PRO A 149 14.67 1.82 5.58
C PRO A 149 13.45 1.72 4.66
N GLY A 150 12.95 0.52 4.38
CA GLY A 150 11.75 0.31 3.56
C GLY A 150 10.49 0.91 4.18
N VAL A 151 10.36 0.89 5.51
CA VAL A 151 9.25 1.54 6.22
C VAL A 151 9.34 3.05 6.09
N ARG A 152 10.52 3.63 6.32
CA ARG A 152 10.77 5.07 6.13
C ARG A 152 10.39 5.50 4.73
N PHE A 153 10.93 4.81 3.73
CA PHE A 153 10.70 5.14 2.32
C PHE A 153 9.21 5.10 1.95
N ALA A 154 8.47 4.07 2.38
CA ALA A 154 7.05 3.92 2.11
C ALA A 154 6.21 5.03 2.78
N VAL A 155 6.52 5.37 4.02
CA VAL A 155 5.80 6.44 4.75
C VAL A 155 6.10 7.81 4.14
N ASP A 156 7.35 8.10 3.83
CA ASP A 156 7.77 9.37 3.22
C ASP A 156 7.12 9.55 1.84
N ALA A 157 7.02 8.48 1.03
CA ALA A 157 6.30 8.49 -0.24
C ALA A 157 4.82 8.82 -0.05
N TYR A 158 4.18 8.32 1.01
CA TYR A 158 2.79 8.64 1.34
C TYR A 158 2.60 10.11 1.75
N VAL A 159 3.48 10.64 2.59
CA VAL A 159 3.46 12.06 2.97
C VAL A 159 3.69 12.94 1.73
N ASN A 160 4.62 12.55 0.85
CA ASN A 160 4.90 13.27 -0.38
C ASN A 160 3.71 13.27 -1.35
N LEU A 161 2.97 12.17 -1.46
CA LEU A 161 1.71 12.14 -2.23
C LEU A 161 0.75 13.21 -1.74
N ALA A 162 0.55 13.32 -0.42
CA ALA A 162 -0.34 14.33 0.16
C ALA A 162 0.12 15.77 -0.10
N ARG A 163 1.43 16.00 -0.19
CA ARG A 163 2.01 17.32 -0.49
C ARG A 163 1.87 17.72 -1.96
N THR A 164 1.91 16.75 -2.87
CA THR A 164 2.10 17.02 -4.31
C THR A 164 0.85 16.78 -5.16
N ARG A 165 -0.13 16.01 -4.67
CA ARG A 165 -1.37 15.73 -5.38
C ARG A 165 -2.46 16.73 -5.04
N ALA A 166 -3.42 16.89 -5.94
CA ALA A 166 -4.64 17.63 -5.66
C ALA A 166 -5.29 17.11 -4.37
N TRP A 167 -5.77 18.02 -3.53
CA TRP A 167 -6.27 17.68 -2.20
C TRP A 167 -7.38 16.61 -2.17
N PRO A 168 -8.34 16.51 -3.14
CA PRO A 168 -9.32 15.43 -3.12
C PRO A 168 -8.68 14.06 -3.38
N ILE A 169 -7.63 14.01 -4.20
CA ILE A 169 -6.86 12.80 -4.49
C ILE A 169 -6.03 12.39 -3.27
N ALA A 170 -5.45 13.35 -2.59
CA ALA A 170 -4.75 13.12 -1.33
C ALA A 170 -5.71 12.58 -0.23
N ILE A 171 -6.93 13.10 -0.14
CA ILE A 171 -8.01 12.55 0.72
C ILE A 171 -8.37 11.12 0.31
N ALA A 172 -8.53 10.84 -0.99
CA ALA A 172 -8.86 9.50 -1.48
C ALA A 172 -7.83 8.44 -1.05
N SER A 173 -6.55 8.80 -0.93
CA SER A 173 -5.53 7.90 -0.40
C SER A 173 -5.77 7.49 1.07
N SER A 174 -6.55 8.25 1.83
CA SER A 174 -6.91 7.92 3.21
C SER A 174 -8.10 6.93 3.32
N LEU A 175 -8.76 6.59 2.21
CA LEU A 175 -9.92 5.68 2.20
C LEU A 175 -9.59 4.22 2.57
N THR A 176 -8.33 3.89 2.84
CA THR A 176 -7.99 2.63 3.53
C THR A 176 -8.67 2.50 4.89
N GLU A 177 -9.17 3.58 5.47
CA GLU A 177 -9.96 3.58 6.69
C GLU A 177 -11.34 2.94 6.54
N LEU A 178 -11.85 2.80 5.31
CA LEU A 178 -13.05 1.99 5.03
C LEU A 178 -12.92 0.52 5.49
N PHE A 179 -11.67 0.03 5.61
CA PHE A 179 -11.34 -1.35 5.96
C PHE A 179 -10.72 -1.48 7.37
N ALA A 180 -10.39 -0.36 8.01
CA ALA A 180 -9.69 -0.34 9.28
C ALA A 180 -10.53 -0.84 10.48
N PRO A 181 -11.85 -0.55 10.61
CA PRO A 181 -12.63 -0.97 11.76
C PRO A 181 -12.59 -2.48 12.00
N ASP A 182 -12.80 -3.28 10.94
CA ASP A 182 -12.80 -4.74 11.04
C ASP A 182 -11.40 -5.27 11.38
N LEU A 183 -10.34 -4.68 10.80
CA LEU A 183 -8.97 -5.01 11.12
C LEU A 183 -8.63 -4.71 12.59
N MET A 184 -9.07 -3.56 13.12
CA MET A 184 -8.81 -3.17 14.51
C MET A 184 -9.52 -4.10 15.49
N ALA A 185 -10.77 -4.46 15.20
CA ALA A 185 -11.54 -5.41 16.02
C ALA A 185 -10.89 -6.80 16.04
N THR A 186 -10.52 -7.33 14.86
CA THR A 186 -9.83 -8.63 14.74
C THR A 186 -8.50 -8.62 15.49
N ARG A 187 -7.74 -7.54 15.38
CA ARG A 187 -6.44 -7.41 16.05
C ARG A 187 -6.58 -7.35 17.57
N LEU A 188 -7.55 -6.61 18.08
CA LEU A 188 -7.80 -6.52 19.52
C LEU A 188 -8.07 -7.91 20.11
N VAL A 189 -8.95 -8.68 19.49
CA VAL A 189 -9.27 -10.06 19.91
C VAL A 189 -8.02 -10.95 19.83
N ALA A 190 -7.22 -10.84 18.78
CA ALA A 190 -6.00 -11.62 18.62
C ALA A 190 -4.96 -11.28 19.70
N PHE A 191 -4.78 -10.00 20.03
CA PHE A 191 -3.82 -9.57 21.04
C PHE A 191 -4.25 -10.04 22.43
N GLU A 192 -5.50 -9.89 22.80
CA GLU A 192 -6.02 -10.37 24.09
C GLU A 192 -5.90 -11.90 24.22
N LYS A 193 -6.08 -12.65 23.13
CA LYS A 193 -6.06 -14.11 23.14
C LYS A 193 -4.67 -14.70 23.09
N PHE A 194 -3.80 -14.19 22.21
CA PHE A 194 -2.54 -14.86 21.86
C PHE A 194 -1.30 -14.20 22.45
N TYR A 195 -1.40 -12.93 22.91
CA TYR A 195 -0.27 -12.17 23.45
C TYR A 195 -0.53 -11.67 24.87
N PRO A 196 -0.84 -12.57 25.83
CA PRO A 196 -1.22 -12.21 27.21
C PRO A 196 -0.10 -11.53 27.99
N TRP A 197 1.12 -11.51 27.47
CA TRP A 197 2.27 -10.82 28.03
C TRP A 197 2.24 -9.29 27.80
N ILE A 198 1.35 -8.80 26.92
CA ILE A 198 1.14 -7.37 26.66
C ILE A 198 0.13 -6.83 27.68
N ASP A 199 0.49 -5.76 28.40
CA ASP A 199 -0.43 -5.11 29.32
C ASP A 199 -1.72 -4.66 28.58
N PRO A 200 -2.92 -5.11 28.99
CA PRO A 200 -4.16 -4.77 28.33
C PRO A 200 -4.43 -3.26 28.21
N ARG A 201 -3.86 -2.44 29.09
CA ARG A 201 -3.95 -0.98 29.05
C ARG A 201 -3.28 -0.40 27.80
N GLY A 202 -2.25 -1.05 27.27
CA GLY A 202 -1.60 -0.65 26.01
C GLY A 202 -2.46 -0.87 24.77
N LEU A 203 -3.55 -1.65 24.88
CA LEU A 203 -4.43 -1.94 23.74
C LEU A 203 -5.49 -0.86 23.49
N ASP A 204 -5.51 0.23 24.25
CA ASP A 204 -6.49 1.31 24.12
C ASP A 204 -6.46 2.00 22.75
N TYR A 205 -5.31 2.03 22.10
CA TYR A 205 -5.19 2.50 20.72
C TYR A 205 -6.18 1.77 19.80
N PHE A 206 -6.23 0.43 19.84
CA PHE A 206 -7.12 -0.35 18.98
C PHE A 206 -8.59 -0.16 19.33
N ARG A 207 -8.93 -0.03 20.63
CA ARG A 207 -10.30 0.22 21.10
C ARG A 207 -10.84 1.54 20.57
N ARG A 208 -10.06 2.62 20.70
CA ARG A 208 -10.42 3.96 20.24
C ARG A 208 -10.52 4.04 18.72
N ARG A 209 -9.55 3.46 18.00
CA ARG A 209 -9.50 3.54 16.53
C ARG A 209 -10.67 2.85 15.84
N THR A 210 -11.35 1.89 16.46
CA THR A 210 -12.51 1.22 15.87
C THR A 210 -13.65 2.20 15.57
N SER A 211 -13.97 3.12 16.48
CA SER A 211 -15.02 4.13 16.29
C SER A 211 -14.53 5.33 15.46
N GLN A 212 -13.33 5.83 15.71
CA GLN A 212 -12.75 6.95 14.98
C GLN A 212 -12.59 6.65 13.49
N ALA A 213 -12.06 5.47 13.14
CA ALA A 213 -11.85 5.08 11.73
C ALA A 213 -13.16 5.00 10.95
N ARG A 214 -14.27 4.62 11.58
CA ARG A 214 -15.58 4.60 10.92
C ARG A 214 -16.04 6.01 10.56
N ARG A 215 -16.00 6.95 11.51
CA ARG A 215 -16.30 8.37 11.24
C ARG A 215 -15.41 8.93 10.13
N ASP A 216 -14.09 8.75 10.29
CA ASP A 216 -13.09 9.27 9.37
C ASP A 216 -13.29 8.73 7.94
N SER A 217 -13.70 7.45 7.80
CA SER A 217 -13.95 6.84 6.51
C SER A 217 -15.20 7.40 5.84
N ASP A 218 -16.28 7.62 6.60
CA ASP A 218 -17.54 8.15 6.08
C ASP A 218 -17.37 9.59 5.60
N GLU A 219 -16.68 10.43 6.39
CA GLU A 219 -16.35 11.81 6.04
C GLU A 219 -15.44 11.87 4.79
N ALA A 220 -14.37 11.09 4.76
CA ALA A 220 -13.45 11.05 3.61
C ALA A 220 -14.15 10.58 2.35
N LEU A 221 -15.01 9.54 2.44
CA LEU A 221 -15.78 9.04 1.30
C LEU A 221 -16.76 10.09 0.78
N ALA A 222 -17.47 10.79 1.67
CA ALA A 222 -18.39 11.85 1.27
C ALA A 222 -17.67 12.95 0.48
N ILE A 223 -16.51 13.41 0.98
CA ILE A 223 -15.69 14.42 0.31
C ILE A 223 -15.21 13.92 -1.06
N VAL A 224 -14.69 12.70 -1.16
CA VAL A 224 -14.19 12.14 -2.42
C VAL A 224 -15.32 12.02 -3.45
N LEU A 225 -16.51 11.60 -3.03
CA LEU A 225 -17.67 11.48 -3.92
C LEU A 225 -18.19 12.84 -4.42
N GLU A 226 -18.04 13.89 -3.61
CA GLU A 226 -18.44 15.26 -3.98
C GLU A 226 -17.43 15.93 -4.94
N TYR A 227 -16.13 15.82 -4.62
CA TYR A 227 -15.10 16.59 -5.31
C TYR A 227 -14.40 15.83 -6.44
N CYS A 228 -14.49 14.50 -6.52
CA CYS A 228 -14.01 13.74 -7.68
C CYS A 228 -15.11 13.59 -8.73
N SER A 229 -15.49 14.71 -9.35
CA SER A 229 -16.66 14.86 -10.25
C SER A 229 -16.35 14.64 -11.73
N THR A 230 -15.10 14.32 -12.10
CA THR A 230 -14.73 13.98 -13.48
C THR A 230 -14.20 12.56 -13.60
N PRO A 231 -14.27 11.95 -14.80
CA PRO A 231 -13.73 10.59 -15.00
C PRO A 231 -12.24 10.47 -14.63
N GLU A 232 -11.46 11.52 -14.87
CA GLU A 232 -10.03 11.60 -14.56
C GLU A 232 -9.81 11.58 -13.04
N LEU A 233 -10.51 12.45 -12.31
CA LEU A 233 -10.40 12.53 -10.85
C LEU A 233 -10.87 11.24 -10.17
N GLN A 234 -11.93 10.60 -10.67
CA GLN A 234 -12.39 9.32 -10.14
C GLN A 234 -11.32 8.22 -10.30
N ARG A 235 -10.71 8.14 -11.49
CA ARG A 235 -9.62 7.19 -11.74
C ARG A 235 -8.38 7.50 -10.90
N GLU A 236 -8.03 8.78 -10.74
CA GLU A 236 -6.92 9.17 -9.86
C GLU A 236 -7.19 8.85 -8.39
N ALA A 237 -8.43 9.03 -7.92
CA ALA A 237 -8.82 8.65 -6.56
C ALA A 237 -8.65 7.15 -6.31
N VAL A 238 -9.07 6.30 -7.26
CA VAL A 238 -8.86 4.84 -7.19
C VAL A 238 -7.37 4.50 -7.14
N ARG A 239 -6.55 5.12 -8.01
CA ARG A 239 -5.09 4.92 -8.02
C ARG A 239 -4.43 5.39 -6.72
N ALA A 240 -4.90 6.50 -6.13
CA ALA A 240 -4.37 7.00 -4.87
C ALA A 240 -4.65 6.03 -3.70
N LEU A 241 -5.85 5.44 -3.68
CA LEU A 241 -6.19 4.40 -2.70
C LEU A 241 -5.35 3.13 -2.93
N GLU A 242 -5.15 2.73 -4.18
CA GLU A 242 -4.30 1.59 -4.52
C GLU A 242 -2.84 1.83 -4.10
N PHE A 243 -2.28 2.99 -4.43
CA PHE A 243 -0.95 3.41 -3.97
C PHE A 243 -0.83 3.33 -2.43
N LYS A 244 -1.87 3.76 -1.71
CA LYS A 244 -1.84 3.66 -0.24
C LYS A 244 -1.83 2.22 0.24
N CYS A 245 -2.55 1.32 -0.42
CA CYS A 245 -2.45 -0.11 -0.13
C CYS A 245 -1.03 -0.62 -0.37
N ASP A 246 -0.36 -0.19 -1.46
CA ASP A 246 1.03 -0.54 -1.75
C ASP A 246 2.00 -0.04 -0.66
N VAL A 247 1.82 1.20 -0.18
CA VAL A 247 2.58 1.75 0.96
C VAL A 247 2.47 0.84 2.18
N LEU A 248 1.26 0.42 2.53
CA LEU A 248 1.02 -0.43 3.70
C LEU A 248 1.62 -1.83 3.54
N TRP A 249 1.59 -2.39 2.33
CA TRP A 249 2.24 -3.65 2.01
C TRP A 249 3.76 -3.54 2.09
N ALA A 250 4.36 -2.53 1.45
CA ALA A 250 5.81 -2.31 1.46
C ALA A 250 6.36 -2.11 2.89
N MET A 251 5.60 -1.44 3.75
CA MET A 251 5.96 -1.35 5.17
C MET A 251 6.01 -2.73 5.84
N LEU A 252 5.00 -3.57 5.59
CA LEU A 252 4.93 -4.91 6.18
C LEU A 252 5.96 -5.86 5.58
N ASP A 253 6.26 -5.74 4.28
CA ASP A 253 7.35 -6.49 3.63
C ASP A 253 8.68 -6.19 4.32
N ALA A 254 8.99 -4.91 4.56
CA ALA A 254 10.22 -4.52 5.26
C ALA A 254 10.28 -5.05 6.70
N ILE A 255 9.17 -4.98 7.42
CA ILE A 255 9.06 -5.51 8.79
C ILE A 255 9.17 -7.04 8.79
N HIS A 256 8.48 -7.71 7.87
CA HIS A 256 8.52 -9.16 7.74
C HIS A 256 9.92 -9.66 7.39
N HIS A 257 10.62 -8.96 6.52
CA HIS A 257 12.02 -9.29 6.19
C HIS A 257 12.94 -9.16 7.40
N ALA A 258 12.73 -8.14 8.23
CA ALA A 258 13.59 -7.87 9.39
C ALA A 258 13.28 -8.77 10.60
N TYR A 259 12.00 -9.07 10.84
CA TYR A 259 11.52 -9.69 12.08
C TYR A 259 10.63 -10.91 11.88
N GLY A 260 10.29 -11.26 10.64
CA GLY A 260 9.39 -12.37 10.33
C GLY A 260 10.03 -13.74 10.50
N LEU A 261 9.24 -14.76 10.25
CA LEU A 261 9.68 -16.16 10.29
C LEU A 261 10.80 -16.37 9.26
N LYS A 262 11.89 -17.01 9.68
CA LYS A 262 13.14 -17.16 8.89
C LYS A 262 13.03 -18.09 7.67
N GLU A 263 11.87 -18.64 7.38
CA GLU A 263 11.68 -19.57 6.27
C GLU A 263 10.56 -19.08 5.36
N GLY A 264 10.95 -18.67 4.17
CA GLY A 264 10.02 -18.43 3.06
C GLY A 264 10.30 -17.14 2.30
N ARG A 265 10.27 -17.27 0.98
CA ARG A 265 10.20 -16.17 0.03
C ARG A 265 9.06 -15.24 0.47
N LEU A 266 9.32 -13.95 0.62
CA LEU A 266 8.28 -12.97 0.88
C LEU A 266 7.16 -13.19 -0.14
N PRO A 267 5.91 -13.45 0.30
CA PRO A 267 4.83 -13.55 -0.65
C PRO A 267 4.67 -12.17 -1.28
N SER A 268 4.95 -12.08 -2.56
CA SER A 268 4.57 -10.92 -3.33
C SER A 268 3.05 -10.73 -3.17
N ARG A 269 2.63 -9.48 -2.96
CA ARG A 269 1.22 -9.11 -3.10
C ARG A 269 0.71 -9.80 -4.38
N PRO A 270 -0.47 -10.45 -4.34
CA PRO A 270 -1.10 -10.88 -5.57
C PRO A 270 -1.27 -9.65 -6.44
N ARG A 271 -0.32 -9.38 -7.31
CA ARG A 271 -0.57 -8.49 -8.41
C ARG A 271 -1.64 -9.20 -9.22
N GLU A 272 -2.82 -8.63 -9.30
CA GLU A 272 -3.56 -8.84 -10.52
C GLU A 272 -2.59 -8.43 -11.62
N LYS A 273 -2.24 -9.36 -12.47
CA LYS A 273 -1.72 -9.02 -13.78
C LYS A 273 -2.63 -7.89 -14.26
N PRO A 274 -2.14 -6.71 -14.64
CA PRO A 274 -2.96 -5.61 -15.10
C PRO A 274 -3.94 -6.23 -16.06
N GLY A 275 -5.25 -6.18 -15.71
CA GLY A 275 -6.27 -7.09 -16.18
C GLY A 275 -6.05 -7.41 -17.61
N GLY A 276 -5.62 -8.64 -17.84
CA GLY A 276 -5.50 -9.13 -19.17
C GLY A 276 -6.87 -8.90 -19.78
N SER A 277 -7.01 -7.79 -20.52
CA SER A 277 -7.91 -7.81 -21.63
C SER A 277 -7.66 -9.19 -22.23
N GLU A 278 -8.67 -10.06 -22.26
CA GLU A 278 -8.85 -10.96 -23.38
C GLU A 278 -9.19 -10.13 -24.64
N THR A 279 -8.42 -9.15 -24.95
CA THR A 279 -7.98 -8.92 -26.29
C THR A 279 -6.91 -9.99 -26.45
N ALA A 280 -7.30 -11.09 -27.07
CA ALA A 280 -6.36 -11.96 -27.77
C ALA A 280 -5.30 -11.02 -28.32
N ALA A 281 -4.03 -11.21 -27.90
CA ALA A 281 -2.93 -10.36 -28.37
C ALA A 281 -3.16 -10.25 -29.90
N PRO A 282 -3.15 -9.03 -30.47
CA PRO A 282 -3.66 -8.80 -31.82
C PRO A 282 -2.91 -9.59 -32.90
N TRP A 283 -2.02 -10.49 -32.47
CA TRP A 283 -1.16 -11.28 -33.34
C TRP A 283 -1.61 -12.72 -33.42
N SER A 284 -1.67 -13.21 -34.65
CA SER A 284 -1.85 -14.63 -34.93
C SER A 284 -0.57 -15.42 -34.57
N ASP A 285 -0.67 -16.73 -34.47
CA ASP A 285 0.51 -17.60 -34.29
C ASP A 285 1.53 -17.50 -35.43
N ALA A 286 1.15 -16.91 -36.55
CA ALA A 286 2.02 -16.64 -37.71
C ALA A 286 2.83 -15.34 -37.56
N ALA A 287 2.51 -14.47 -36.62
CA ALA A 287 3.22 -13.23 -36.40
C ALA A 287 4.67 -13.51 -35.96
N ARG A 288 5.60 -12.68 -36.43
CA ARG A 288 7.03 -12.82 -36.16
C ARG A 288 7.53 -11.68 -35.30
N PRO A 289 7.79 -11.88 -34.00
CA PRO A 289 8.38 -10.88 -33.14
C PRO A 289 9.86 -10.70 -33.48
N ARG A 290 10.33 -9.46 -33.42
CA ARG A 290 11.73 -9.11 -33.55
C ARG A 290 12.08 -7.94 -32.63
N LEU A 291 13.34 -7.81 -32.29
CA LEU A 291 13.84 -6.63 -31.56
C LEU A 291 13.64 -5.36 -32.43
N ALA A 292 13.19 -4.28 -31.79
CA ALA A 292 13.03 -3.01 -32.45
C ALA A 292 14.37 -2.44 -32.91
N LYS A 293 14.33 -1.54 -33.90
CA LYS A 293 15.56 -0.94 -34.44
C LYS A 293 16.38 -0.23 -33.34
N GLY A 294 17.63 -0.65 -33.17
CA GLY A 294 18.54 -0.11 -32.14
C GLY A 294 18.48 -0.80 -30.79
N VAL A 295 17.62 -1.79 -30.62
CA VAL A 295 17.57 -2.63 -29.42
C VAL A 295 18.45 -3.86 -29.63
N ARG A 296 19.22 -4.22 -28.59
CA ARG A 296 20.11 -5.40 -28.59
C ARG A 296 19.89 -6.22 -27.34
N LEU A 297 19.87 -7.53 -27.50
CA LEU A 297 19.88 -8.47 -26.39
C LEU A 297 21.35 -8.85 -26.11
N GLU A 298 21.81 -8.62 -24.90
CA GLU A 298 23.16 -8.95 -24.45
C GLU A 298 23.12 -9.60 -23.06
N VAL A 299 24.22 -10.22 -22.66
CA VAL A 299 24.41 -10.71 -21.30
C VAL A 299 25.40 -9.78 -20.61
N ASP A 300 25.00 -9.20 -19.49
CA ASP A 300 25.86 -8.37 -18.66
C ASP A 300 27.02 -9.22 -18.10
N SER A 301 28.26 -8.90 -18.50
CA SER A 301 29.44 -9.65 -18.09
C SER A 301 29.74 -9.59 -16.59
N ALA A 302 29.22 -8.59 -15.88
CA ALA A 302 29.43 -8.43 -14.44
C ALA A 302 28.43 -9.22 -13.61
N THR A 303 27.18 -9.33 -14.07
CA THR A 303 26.09 -9.97 -13.34
C THR A 303 25.66 -11.33 -13.89
N GLY A 304 26.04 -11.63 -15.14
CA GLY A 304 25.59 -12.82 -15.87
C GLY A 304 24.12 -12.80 -16.31
N LYS A 305 23.43 -11.67 -16.13
CA LYS A 305 22.01 -11.53 -16.46
C LYS A 305 21.79 -11.03 -17.88
N GLY A 306 20.69 -11.45 -18.50
CA GLY A 306 20.25 -10.91 -19.77
C GLY A 306 19.82 -9.47 -19.63
N VAL A 307 20.23 -8.63 -20.59
CA VAL A 307 19.87 -7.21 -20.65
C VAL A 307 19.46 -6.81 -22.06
N LEU A 308 18.46 -5.92 -22.17
CA LEU A 308 18.18 -5.21 -23.40
C LEU A 308 18.83 -3.83 -23.36
N LEU A 309 19.69 -3.58 -24.32
CA LEU A 309 20.30 -2.26 -24.58
C LEU A 309 19.47 -1.53 -25.64
N TYR A 310 19.10 -0.29 -25.39
CA TYR A 310 18.39 0.57 -26.33
C TYR A 310 18.87 2.03 -26.18
N PRO A 311 18.62 2.93 -27.13
CA PRO A 311 19.23 4.26 -27.13
C PRO A 311 19.02 5.08 -25.85
N GLU A 312 17.90 4.88 -25.14
CA GLU A 312 17.57 5.63 -23.93
C GLU A 312 17.98 4.93 -22.64
N GLY A 313 18.51 3.68 -22.67
CA GLY A 313 18.88 2.98 -21.44
C GLY A 313 19.09 1.48 -21.54
N ILE A 314 19.02 0.83 -20.37
CA ILE A 314 19.21 -0.61 -20.19
C ILE A 314 17.99 -1.15 -19.44
N VAL A 315 17.50 -2.32 -19.86
CA VAL A 315 16.48 -3.09 -19.14
C VAL A 315 17.06 -4.43 -18.75
N GLU A 316 17.16 -4.70 -17.46
CA GLU A 316 17.51 -6.02 -16.93
C GLU A 316 16.34 -6.98 -17.12
N LEU A 317 16.61 -8.16 -17.66
CA LEU A 317 15.64 -9.21 -17.93
C LEU A 317 15.68 -10.28 -16.84
N ASN A 318 14.52 -10.86 -16.52
CA ASN A 318 14.50 -12.14 -15.85
C ASN A 318 14.82 -13.27 -16.85
N GLU A 319 15.11 -14.46 -16.34
CA GLU A 319 15.47 -15.63 -17.16
C GLU A 319 14.43 -15.91 -18.22
N THR A 320 13.13 -15.92 -17.86
CA THR A 320 12.03 -16.20 -18.79
C THR A 320 11.95 -15.17 -19.93
N ALA A 321 12.08 -13.87 -19.62
CA ALA A 321 12.04 -12.82 -20.64
C ALA A 321 13.28 -12.88 -21.56
N HIS A 322 14.44 -13.25 -21.03
CA HIS A 322 15.65 -13.45 -21.79
C HIS A 322 15.48 -14.59 -22.82
N GLU A 323 14.97 -15.75 -22.40
CA GLU A 323 14.74 -16.91 -23.25
C GLU A 323 13.69 -16.64 -24.34
N ILE A 324 12.58 -15.96 -23.99
CA ILE A 324 11.58 -15.53 -24.97
C ILE A 324 12.21 -14.61 -26.03
N LEU A 325 13.04 -13.67 -25.62
CA LEU A 325 13.71 -12.74 -26.53
C LEU A 325 14.83 -13.40 -27.35
N ALA A 326 15.50 -14.40 -26.82
CA ALA A 326 16.46 -15.21 -27.56
C ALA A 326 15.80 -15.97 -28.72
N CYS A 327 14.49 -16.28 -28.58
CA CYS A 327 13.69 -16.86 -29.64
C CYS A 327 13.19 -15.87 -30.71
N CYS A 328 13.46 -14.57 -30.57
CA CYS A 328 13.11 -13.54 -31.59
C CYS A 328 14.10 -13.53 -32.79
N ASP A 329 14.41 -14.69 -33.31
CA ASP A 329 15.38 -14.95 -34.40
C ASP A 329 14.73 -15.01 -35.81
N GLY A 330 13.45 -14.63 -35.91
CA GLY A 330 12.68 -14.67 -37.16
C GLY A 330 11.63 -15.80 -37.22
N ARG A 331 11.58 -16.67 -36.22
CA ARG A 331 10.51 -17.66 -36.10
C ARG A 331 9.16 -17.04 -35.77
N THR A 332 8.09 -17.76 -36.04
CA THR A 332 6.73 -17.34 -35.72
C THR A 332 6.45 -17.51 -34.22
N LEU A 333 5.46 -16.76 -33.71
CA LEU A 333 5.01 -16.88 -32.33
C LEU A 333 4.62 -18.31 -31.95
N GLY A 334 3.93 -19.03 -32.83
CA GLY A 334 3.58 -20.45 -32.62
C GLY A 334 4.80 -21.37 -32.57
N GLU A 335 5.86 -21.10 -33.36
CA GLU A 335 7.12 -21.84 -33.31
C GLU A 335 7.90 -21.54 -32.01
N MET A 336 7.91 -20.32 -31.55
CA MET A 336 8.55 -19.95 -30.28
C MET A 336 7.91 -20.69 -29.10
N VAL A 337 6.59 -20.69 -29.01
CA VAL A 337 5.86 -21.34 -27.92
C VAL A 337 6.16 -22.85 -27.91
N LYS A 338 6.22 -23.52 -29.08
CA LYS A 338 6.55 -24.94 -29.16
C LYS A 338 7.96 -25.24 -28.66
N VAL A 339 8.95 -24.46 -29.11
CA VAL A 339 10.35 -24.67 -28.72
C VAL A 339 10.52 -24.48 -27.22
N LEU A 340 9.96 -23.43 -26.67
CA LEU A 340 10.02 -23.17 -25.22
C LEU A 340 9.25 -24.23 -24.41
N ALA A 341 8.12 -24.72 -24.90
CA ALA A 341 7.36 -25.79 -24.25
C ALA A 341 8.13 -27.11 -24.18
N GLU A 342 8.84 -27.47 -25.27
CA GLU A 342 9.71 -28.65 -25.32
C GLU A 342 10.93 -28.51 -24.40
N GLU A 343 11.53 -27.32 -24.34
CA GLU A 343 12.72 -27.07 -23.52
C GLU A 343 12.44 -27.08 -22.02
N TYR A 344 11.27 -26.57 -21.59
CA TYR A 344 10.92 -26.45 -20.18
C TYR A 344 9.89 -27.49 -19.70
N ASP A 345 9.53 -28.47 -20.52
CA ASP A 345 8.47 -29.47 -20.23
C ASP A 345 7.18 -28.83 -19.69
N ALA A 346 6.76 -27.75 -20.35
CA ALA A 346 5.65 -26.92 -19.91
C ALA A 346 4.39 -27.10 -20.76
N ASP A 347 3.21 -26.85 -20.16
CA ASP A 347 1.95 -26.84 -20.89
C ASP A 347 1.94 -25.75 -21.96
N VAL A 348 1.73 -26.16 -23.23
CA VAL A 348 1.77 -25.26 -24.41
C VAL A 348 0.76 -24.14 -24.31
N ALA A 349 -0.44 -24.37 -23.76
CA ALA A 349 -1.48 -23.36 -23.66
C ALA A 349 -1.17 -22.32 -22.59
N ALA A 350 -0.67 -22.74 -21.44
CA ALA A 350 -0.23 -21.85 -20.37
C ALA A 350 0.97 -21.01 -20.81
N LEU A 351 1.98 -21.64 -21.42
CA LEU A 351 3.16 -20.96 -21.91
C LEU A 351 2.85 -19.95 -23.03
N ALA A 352 1.90 -20.28 -23.91
CA ALA A 352 1.45 -19.35 -24.96
C ALA A 352 0.88 -18.05 -24.39
N VAL A 353 0.20 -18.10 -23.26
CA VAL A 353 -0.32 -16.91 -22.58
C VAL A 353 0.85 -16.08 -22.02
N ASP A 354 1.81 -16.70 -21.33
CA ASP A 354 2.94 -16.00 -20.71
C ASP A 354 3.87 -15.36 -21.75
N VAL A 355 4.12 -16.07 -22.86
CA VAL A 355 4.92 -15.53 -24.00
C VAL A 355 4.21 -14.31 -24.61
N ARG A 356 2.90 -14.39 -24.86
CA ARG A 356 2.14 -13.26 -25.44
C ARG A 356 2.10 -12.06 -24.50
N GLU A 357 1.93 -12.27 -23.19
CA GLU A 357 1.94 -11.20 -22.20
C GLU A 357 3.31 -10.51 -22.14
N THR A 358 4.40 -11.28 -22.14
CA THR A 358 5.77 -10.75 -22.13
C THR A 358 6.05 -9.91 -23.39
N LEU A 359 5.68 -10.43 -24.56
CA LEU A 359 5.86 -9.71 -25.82
C LEU A 359 4.96 -8.48 -25.92
N ALA A 360 3.76 -8.48 -25.34
CA ALA A 360 2.87 -7.32 -25.30
C ALA A 360 3.47 -6.18 -24.46
N ASP A 361 4.04 -6.48 -23.27
CA ASP A 361 4.73 -5.48 -22.44
C ASP A 361 5.93 -4.86 -23.19
N LEU A 362 6.75 -5.71 -23.81
CA LEU A 362 7.91 -5.26 -24.57
C LEU A 362 7.55 -4.42 -25.80
N GLN A 363 6.45 -4.75 -26.49
CA GLN A 363 5.94 -3.94 -27.60
C GLN A 363 5.41 -2.59 -27.13
N GLN A 364 4.67 -2.56 -26.02
CA GLN A 364 4.19 -1.30 -25.43
C GLN A 364 5.35 -0.36 -25.08
N ARG A 365 6.46 -0.94 -24.66
CA ARG A 365 7.72 -0.22 -24.38
C ARG A 365 8.56 0.08 -25.63
N LYS A 366 8.09 -0.29 -26.81
CA LYS A 366 8.75 -0.12 -28.13
C LYS A 366 10.11 -0.84 -28.21
N LEU A 367 10.29 -1.93 -27.47
CA LEU A 367 11.51 -2.73 -27.48
C LEU A 367 11.46 -3.87 -28.49
N ILE A 368 10.26 -4.26 -28.94
CA ILE A 368 10.05 -5.23 -30.01
C ILE A 368 9.02 -4.72 -31.02
N GLU A 369 9.06 -5.31 -32.21
CA GLU A 369 8.12 -5.10 -33.32
C GLU A 369 7.63 -6.45 -33.84
N PHE A 370 6.46 -6.45 -34.49
CA PHE A 370 5.93 -7.62 -35.19
C PHE A 370 5.86 -7.38 -36.69
N THR A 371 6.17 -8.44 -37.46
CA THR A 371 6.08 -8.45 -38.93
C THR A 371 5.15 -9.57 -39.39
#